data_830071078b19cf348de44dde949b2597
#
_entry.id   830071078b19cf348de44dde949b2597
#
_cell.length_a   1.000
_cell.length_b   1.000
_cell.length_c   1.000
_cell.angle_alpha   90.00
_cell.angle_beta   90.00
_cell.angle_gamma   90.00
#
_symmetry.space_group_name_H-M   'P 1'
#
loop_
_entity.id
_entity.type
_entity.pdbx_description
1 polymer ?
#
loop_
_entity_poly.entity_id
_entity_poly.type
_entity_poly.pdbx_seq_one_letter_code
_entity_poly.pdbx_strand_id
1 'polypeptide(L)'
;MVNNKYPKAMQIQCIEDWMEQFFHDSFYQMLDEQQFRVDLFETEHEYIVEAELSNVKKQHINITRHNNEVSIIVNKDEQEVVERNVTLPFSIESKEMKALFHNDILEIYISKEAKTNIQTKHINIQ
;
A
#
# COMPACT_ATOMS: atom_id res chain seq x y z
N MET A 1 -8.95 17.25 18.26
CA MET A 1 -9.20 17.17 17.66
C MET A 1 -9.42 16.72 16.85
N VAL A 2 -9.47 16.66 16.81
CA VAL A 2 -9.71 16.13 16.01
C VAL A 2 -9.88 16.59 14.89
N ASN A 3 -9.49 16.55 14.26
CA ASN A 3 -9.65 17.08 13.27
C ASN A 3 -10.67 16.65 12.53
N ASN A 4 -11.35 17.22 11.99
CA ASN A 4 -12.52 16.93 11.40
C ASN A 4 -12.49 16.89 9.93
N LYS A 5 -11.36 16.58 9.43
CA LYS A 5 -11.18 16.48 8.07
C LYS A 5 -12.01 15.40 7.46
N TYR A 6 -12.31 14.36 8.19
CA TYR A 6 -13.09 13.25 7.67
C TYR A 6 -14.47 13.25 8.30
N PRO A 7 -15.48 12.81 7.57
CA PRO A 7 -16.79 12.73 8.16
C PRO A 7 -16.84 11.56 9.10
N LYS A 8 -17.62 11.59 10.09
CA LYS A 8 -17.78 10.57 11.03
C LYS A 8 -16.57 10.40 11.78
N ALA A 9 -16.59 10.91 12.88
CA ALA A 9 -15.47 10.94 13.74
C ALA A 9 -14.81 9.62 13.91
N MET A 10 -15.61 8.60 13.94
CA MET A 10 -15.07 7.33 14.14
C MET A 10 -14.06 6.99 13.10
N GLN A 11 -14.35 7.29 11.87
CA GLN A 11 -13.45 6.93 10.84
C GLN A 11 -12.21 7.75 10.87
N ILE A 12 -12.35 8.99 11.25
CA ILE A 12 -11.20 9.85 11.31
C ILE A 12 -10.24 9.39 12.32
N GLN A 13 -10.71 9.11 13.50
CA GLN A 13 -9.84 8.68 14.54
C GLN A 13 -9.16 7.39 14.17
N CYS A 14 -9.91 6.48 13.58
CA CYS A 14 -9.34 5.21 13.19
C CYS A 14 -8.26 5.37 12.17
N ILE A 15 -8.44 6.26 11.22
CA ILE A 15 -7.46 6.45 10.18
C ILE A 15 -6.20 7.09 10.73
N GLU A 16 -6.34 8.12 11.55
CA GLU A 16 -5.16 8.76 12.10
C GLU A 16 -4.37 7.84 13.00
N ASP A 17 -5.06 7.11 13.85
CA ASP A 17 -4.40 6.16 14.71
C ASP A 17 -3.73 5.06 13.91
N TRP A 18 -4.41 4.61 12.87
CA TRP A 18 -3.87 3.57 12.02
C TRP A 18 -2.63 4.06 11.28
N MET A 19 -2.64 5.28 10.78
CA MET A 19 -1.48 5.81 10.08
C MET A 19 -0.29 5.95 11.01
N GLU A 20 -0.53 6.37 12.23
CA GLU A 20 0.52 6.48 13.20
C GLU A 20 1.12 5.11 13.48
N GLN A 21 0.28 4.12 13.66
CA GLN A 21 0.71 2.76 13.89
C GLN A 21 1.44 2.21 12.67
N PHE A 22 0.94 2.53 11.50
CA PHE A 22 1.56 2.10 10.26
C PHE A 22 2.99 2.60 10.16
N PHE A 23 3.22 3.87 10.43
CA PHE A 23 4.58 4.41 10.34
C PHE A 23 5.48 3.80 11.40
N HIS A 24 4.94 3.55 12.56
CA HIS A 24 5.71 2.91 13.61
C HIS A 24 6.13 1.50 13.19
N ASP A 25 5.19 0.73 12.69
CA ASP A 25 5.48 -0.62 12.24
C ASP A 25 6.44 -0.64 11.06
N SER A 26 6.28 0.32 10.16
CA SER A 26 7.17 0.40 9.00
C SER A 26 8.60 0.70 9.42
N PHE A 27 8.78 1.50 10.44
CA PHE A 27 10.11 1.80 10.92
C PHE A 27 10.77 0.53 11.45
N TYR A 28 10.04 -0.24 12.25
CA TYR A 28 10.59 -1.47 12.78
C TYR A 28 10.89 -2.48 11.69
N GLN A 29 10.03 -2.55 10.70
CA GLN A 29 10.27 -3.48 9.61
C GLN A 29 11.46 -3.05 8.76
N MET A 30 11.69 -1.77 8.66
CA MET A 30 12.82 -1.27 7.90
C MET A 30 14.14 -1.68 8.53
N LEU A 31 14.15 -1.94 9.83
CA LEU A 31 15.34 -2.37 10.52
C LEU A 31 15.69 -3.81 10.19
N ASP A 32 14.75 -4.55 9.61
CA ASP A 32 15.01 -5.90 9.17
C ASP A 32 15.62 -5.82 7.79
N GLU A 33 16.79 -6.36 7.61
CA GLU A 33 17.51 -6.26 6.35
C GLU A 33 16.77 -6.88 5.18
N GLN A 34 15.81 -7.72 5.47
CA GLN A 34 15.06 -8.38 4.41
C GLN A 34 13.81 -7.63 4.01
N GLN A 35 13.52 -6.54 4.67
CA GLN A 35 12.32 -5.76 4.37
C GLN A 35 12.70 -4.49 3.63
N PHE A 36 11.75 -3.96 2.92
CA PHE A 36 11.94 -2.69 2.24
C PHE A 36 11.01 -1.66 2.87
N ARG A 37 11.34 -0.41 2.67
CA ARG A 37 10.59 0.68 3.28
C ARG A 37 9.29 0.91 2.52
N VAL A 38 8.22 1.14 3.26
CA VAL A 38 6.92 1.47 2.70
C VAL A 38 6.38 2.70 3.42
N ASP A 39 5.94 3.67 2.64
CA ASP A 39 5.31 4.87 3.18
C ASP A 39 3.90 4.98 2.65
N LEU A 40 3.07 5.71 3.37
CA LEU A 40 1.69 5.91 2.98
C LEU A 40 1.38 7.40 2.92
N PHE A 41 0.75 7.81 1.85
CA PHE A 41 0.33 9.20 1.68
C PHE A 41 -1.16 9.25 1.39
N GLU A 42 -1.77 10.34 1.72
CA GLU A 42 -3.18 10.55 1.44
C GLU A 42 -3.36 11.87 0.72
N THR A 43 -4.11 11.84 -0.37
CA THR A 43 -4.50 13.05 -1.07
C THR A 43 -6.01 13.19 -0.97
N GLU A 44 -6.55 14.20 -1.60
CA GLU A 44 -7.98 14.40 -1.59
C GLU A 44 -8.74 13.22 -2.18
N HIS A 45 -8.21 12.62 -3.21
CA HIS A 45 -8.91 11.57 -3.95
C HIS A 45 -8.31 10.18 -3.83
N GLU A 46 -7.13 10.05 -3.29
CA GLU A 46 -6.43 8.78 -3.31
C GLU A 46 -5.61 8.53 -2.07
N TYR A 47 -5.34 7.26 -1.82
CA TYR A 47 -4.27 6.87 -0.90
C TYR A 47 -3.14 6.36 -1.78
N ILE A 48 -1.91 6.64 -1.41
CA ILE A 48 -0.75 6.24 -2.18
C ILE A 48 0.19 5.45 -1.29
N VAL A 49 0.46 4.21 -1.69
CA VAL A 49 1.43 3.37 -0.99
C VAL A 49 2.71 3.43 -1.81
N GLU A 50 3.81 3.83 -1.18
CA GLU A 50 5.07 3.99 -1.87
C GLU A 50 6.10 3.05 -1.28
N ALA A 51 6.75 2.25 -2.11
CA ALA A 51 7.75 1.31 -1.67
C ALA A 51 9.07 1.58 -2.39
N GLU A 52 10.16 1.58 -1.62
CA GLU A 52 11.48 1.80 -2.20
C GLU A 52 12.11 0.44 -2.46
N LEU A 53 12.33 0.14 -3.73
CA LEU A 53 12.77 -1.18 -4.14
C LEU A 53 14.03 -1.06 -5.00
N SER A 54 15.19 -1.10 -4.36
CA SER A 54 16.45 -0.96 -5.08
C SER A 54 16.86 -2.26 -5.73
N ASN A 55 17.42 -2.16 -6.91
CA ASN A 55 17.97 -3.31 -7.63
C ASN A 55 16.91 -4.36 -7.96
N VAL A 56 15.70 -3.92 -8.24
CA VAL A 56 14.61 -4.80 -8.56
C VAL A 56 14.06 -4.39 -9.92
N LYS A 57 13.68 -5.36 -10.73
CA LYS A 57 13.06 -5.07 -12.01
C LYS A 57 11.56 -5.18 -11.86
N LYS A 58 10.86 -4.40 -12.68
CA LYS A 58 9.40 -4.37 -12.64
C LYS A 58 8.80 -5.77 -12.75
N GLN A 59 9.37 -6.61 -13.58
CA GLN A 59 8.85 -7.96 -13.79
C GLN A 59 9.00 -8.86 -12.58
N HIS A 60 9.78 -8.44 -11.59
CA HIS A 60 9.96 -9.24 -10.38
C HIS A 60 9.08 -8.75 -9.24
N ILE A 61 8.17 -7.82 -9.52
CA ILE A 61 7.28 -7.28 -8.52
C ILE A 61 5.87 -7.75 -8.80
N ASN A 62 5.22 -8.31 -7.77
CA ASN A 62 3.83 -8.72 -7.87
C ASN A 62 3.03 -8.01 -6.81
N ILE A 63 1.88 -7.49 -7.18
CA ILE A 63 1.00 -6.79 -6.26
C ILE A 63 -0.35 -7.46 -6.30
N THR A 64 -0.86 -7.83 -5.13
CA THR A 64 -2.20 -8.41 -5.04
C THR A 64 -2.97 -7.69 -3.95
N ARG A 65 -4.28 -7.81 -4.00
CA ARG A 65 -5.12 -7.27 -2.95
C ARG A 65 -6.14 -8.30 -2.51
N HIS A 66 -6.52 -8.22 -1.25
CA HIS A 66 -7.53 -9.11 -0.70
C HIS A 66 -8.18 -8.39 0.48
N ASN A 67 -9.48 -8.17 0.40
CA ASN A 67 -10.24 -7.46 1.44
C ASN A 67 -9.67 -6.06 1.68
N ASN A 68 -8.92 -5.88 2.73
CA ASN A 68 -8.35 -4.58 3.08
C ASN A 68 -6.82 -4.62 3.07
N GLU A 69 -6.25 -5.61 2.41
CA GLU A 69 -4.81 -5.78 2.44
C GLU A 69 -4.20 -5.73 1.04
N VAL A 70 -3.09 -5.04 0.92
CA VAL A 70 -2.30 -5.02 -0.31
C VAL A 70 -1.01 -5.77 0.00
N SER A 71 -0.67 -6.73 -0.85
CA SER A 71 0.55 -7.50 -0.70
C SER A 71 1.51 -7.15 -1.81
N ILE A 72 2.72 -6.78 -1.44
CA ILE A 72 3.78 -6.48 -2.39
C ILE A 72 4.81 -7.59 -2.27
N ILE A 73 4.98 -8.35 -3.34
CA ILE A 73 5.88 -9.50 -3.33
C ILE A 73 7.00 -9.23 -4.33
N VAL A 74 8.22 -9.28 -3.84
CA VAL A 74 9.39 -8.99 -4.66
C VAL A 74 10.27 -10.23 -4.73
N ASN A 75 10.51 -10.71 -5.94
CA ASN A 75 11.40 -11.82 -6.16
C ASN A 75 12.77 -11.24 -6.52
N LYS A 76 13.64 -11.12 -5.53
CA LYS A 76 14.93 -10.50 -5.78
C LYS A 76 15.85 -11.37 -6.61
N ASP A 77 15.83 -12.67 -6.34
CA ASP A 77 16.55 -13.62 -7.16
C ASP A 77 15.88 -14.98 -6.97
N GLU A 78 16.49 -16.02 -7.45
CA GLU A 78 15.85 -17.33 -7.42
C GLU A 78 15.60 -17.84 -6.03
N GLN A 79 16.32 -17.34 -5.05
CA GLN A 79 16.23 -17.85 -3.70
C GLN A 79 15.66 -16.87 -2.71
N GLU A 80 15.53 -15.62 -3.09
CA GLU A 80 15.08 -14.63 -2.13
C GLU A 80 13.78 -13.98 -2.56
N VAL A 81 12.76 -14.16 -1.75
CA VAL A 81 11.44 -13.55 -1.97
C VAL A 81 11.12 -12.74 -0.73
N VAL A 82 10.79 -11.48 -0.93
CA VAL A 82 10.43 -10.60 0.18
C VAL A 82 9.01 -10.16 -0.02
N GLU A 83 8.21 -10.24 1.02
CA GLU A 83 6.81 -9.86 0.95
C GLU A 83 6.48 -8.86 2.04
N ARG A 84 5.74 -7.84 1.68
CA ARG A 84 5.26 -6.83 2.61
C ARG A 84 3.75 -6.71 2.45
N ASN A 85 3.02 -6.82 3.54
CA ASN A 85 1.58 -6.69 3.52
C ASN A 85 1.19 -5.37 4.18
N VAL A 86 0.36 -4.60 3.49
CA VAL A 86 -0.12 -3.33 3.99
C VAL A 86 -1.60 -3.48 4.27
N THR A 87 -1.98 -3.38 5.53
CA THR A 87 -3.37 -3.53 5.94
C THR A 87 -3.98 -2.14 6.08
N LEU A 88 -5.08 -1.92 5.39
CA LEU A 88 -5.79 -0.64 5.43
C LEU A 88 -7.00 -0.76 6.35
N PRO A 89 -7.48 0.35 6.89
CA PRO A 89 -8.61 0.28 7.82
C PRO A 89 -9.96 0.21 7.13
N PHE A 90 -9.97 -0.10 5.85
CA PHE A 90 -11.20 -0.22 5.07
C PHE A 90 -10.99 -1.20 3.95
N SER A 91 -12.07 -1.69 3.40
CA SER A 91 -11.98 -2.63 2.29
C SER A 91 -11.57 -1.91 1.03
N ILE A 92 -10.71 -2.53 0.24
CA ILE A 92 -10.26 -1.96 -1.02
C ILE A 92 -10.66 -2.80 -2.21
N GLU A 93 -11.51 -3.79 -1.99
CA GLU A 93 -11.85 -4.69 -3.10
C GLU A 93 -12.67 -4.01 -4.20
N SER A 94 -13.41 -2.99 -3.85
CA SER A 94 -14.21 -2.28 -4.84
C SER A 94 -13.57 -0.97 -5.26
N LYS A 95 -12.32 -0.73 -4.90
CA LYS A 95 -11.65 0.52 -5.23
C LYS A 95 -10.74 0.32 -6.42
N GLU A 96 -10.67 1.33 -7.25
CA GLU A 96 -9.77 1.28 -8.38
C GLU A 96 -8.34 1.47 -7.90
N MET A 97 -7.44 0.64 -8.40
CA MET A 97 -6.04 0.72 -8.02
C MET A 97 -5.18 0.66 -9.25
N LYS A 98 -4.08 1.38 -9.21
CA LYS A 98 -3.09 1.31 -10.29
C LYS A 98 -1.71 1.43 -9.66
N ALA A 99 -0.71 0.95 -10.37
CA ALA A 99 0.65 0.94 -9.86
C ALA A 99 1.63 1.37 -10.92
N LEU A 100 2.64 2.12 -10.49
CA LEU A 100 3.71 2.60 -11.36
C LEU A 100 5.03 2.27 -10.68
N PHE A 101 6.03 1.93 -11.48
CA PHE A 101 7.35 1.66 -10.93
C PHE A 101 8.40 2.33 -11.81
N HIS A 102 9.15 3.28 -11.20
CA HIS A 102 10.26 3.90 -11.90
C HIS A 102 11.18 4.51 -10.86
N ASN A 103 12.46 4.62 -11.23
CA ASN A 103 13.48 5.18 -10.33
C ASN A 103 13.51 4.47 -8.98
N ASP A 104 13.33 3.13 -9.02
CA ASP A 104 13.35 2.28 -7.83
C ASP A 104 12.20 2.55 -6.86
N ILE A 105 11.19 3.29 -7.30
CA ILE A 105 10.04 3.58 -6.44
C ILE A 105 8.79 2.95 -7.04
N LEU A 106 8.12 2.14 -6.24
CA LEU A 106 6.83 1.59 -6.59
C LEU A 106 5.76 2.43 -5.94
N GLU A 107 4.82 2.92 -6.74
CA GLU A 107 3.71 3.72 -6.23
C GLU A 107 2.41 3.00 -6.54
N ILE A 108 1.61 2.76 -5.53
CA ILE A 108 0.31 2.11 -5.69
C ILE A 108 -0.75 3.14 -5.31
N TYR A 109 -1.58 3.48 -6.27
CA TYR A 109 -2.64 4.48 -6.09
C TYR A 109 -3.95 3.78 -5.85
N ILE A 110 -4.61 4.11 -4.75
CA ILE A 110 -5.89 3.52 -4.38
C ILE A 110 -6.91 4.64 -4.33
N SER A 111 -7.92 4.57 -5.20
CA SER A 111 -8.94 5.60 -5.25
C SER A 111 -9.79 5.56 -3.98
N LYS A 112 -10.17 6.73 -3.49
CA LYS A 112 -11.05 6.79 -2.34
C LYS A 112 -12.48 6.45 -2.71
N GLU A 113 -12.82 6.57 -3.98
CA GLU A 113 -14.15 6.25 -4.43
C GLU A 113 -14.26 4.78 -4.76
N ALA A 114 -15.33 4.17 -4.32
CA ALA A 114 -15.57 2.77 -4.63
C ALA A 114 -16.18 2.67 -6.03
N LYS A 115 -15.79 1.62 -6.75
CA LYS A 115 -16.39 1.32 -8.03
C LYS A 115 -16.96 -0.07 -7.96
N THR A 116 -18.07 -0.26 -8.66
CA THR A 116 -18.66 -1.59 -8.72
C THR A 116 -17.95 -2.37 -9.81
N ASN A 117 -18.04 -3.67 -9.72
CA ASN A 117 -17.52 -4.58 -10.75
C ASN A 117 -16.01 -4.66 -10.87
N ILE A 118 -15.29 -4.24 -9.88
CA ILE A 118 -13.85 -4.45 -9.87
C ILE A 118 -13.60 -5.75 -9.16
N GLN A 119 -13.05 -6.72 -9.89
CA GLN A 119 -12.86 -8.04 -9.33
C GLN A 119 -11.43 -8.53 -9.47
N THR A 120 -10.54 -7.68 -9.86
CA THR A 120 -9.17 -8.07 -10.10
C THR A 120 -8.42 -8.15 -8.81
N LYS A 121 -7.82 -9.28 -8.52
CA LYS A 121 -6.97 -9.39 -7.35
C LYS A 121 -5.57 -8.91 -7.66
N HIS A 122 -5.13 -9.11 -8.87
CA HIS A 122 -3.77 -8.78 -9.29
C HIS A 122 -3.74 -7.37 -9.84
N ILE A 123 -2.80 -6.59 -9.41
CA ILE A 123 -2.65 -5.22 -9.88
C ILE A 123 -1.47 -5.17 -10.82
N ASN A 124 -1.73 -4.76 -12.06
CA ASN A 124 -0.68 -4.67 -13.05
C ASN A 124 0.09 -3.38 -12.86
N ILE A 125 1.40 -3.47 -12.98
CA ILE A 125 2.27 -2.31 -12.86
C ILE A 125 2.46 -1.71 -14.24
N GLN A 126 2.18 -0.44 -14.34
CA GLN A 126 2.33 0.29 -15.59
C GLN A 126 3.74 0.81 -15.76
#